data_c6a25ea463020adaccc43a321951a8c5
#
_entry.id   c6a25ea463020adaccc43a321951a8c5
#
_cell.length_a   1.000
_cell.length_b   1.000
_cell.length_c   1.000
_cell.angle_alpha   90.00
_cell.angle_beta   90.00
_cell.angle_gamma   90.00
#
_symmetry.space_group_name_H-M   'P 1'
#
loop_
_entity.id
_entity.type
_entity.pdbx_description
1 polymer ?
#
loop_
_entity_poly.entity_id
_entity_poly.type
_entity_poly.pdbx_seq_one_letter_code
_entity_poly.pdbx_strand_id
1 'polypeptide(L)'
;MRKIYFNTAAALCILSLFAILSCKKVTPKDPVFPTKAKTILFYFASNNNLSTDAAANIKKIINGYVPSDGNLLLYCNNFNLETYAMKDTLPLLVNVYKDEGGKVCADTIYRFGYMNSCTKNAMTSVLKIAKTMTPANEWAMVLWSHGTGWLPVGYYSTVETTDEAPMQNGAVRRPYPWAPAPGGVDPYAHLVKSFGEEKNVEMSIFDIEEAIKAADMHFNFIAFDACLMGDIEVAYQLRNYCDYFIASAAEILTDGYPYSTVVEKMCAFDYNGVAKNIYDYYNAQTGDFHSVTIATVKTSELPAVAAEAKKLFAAHRGEIASLDLSKIQRYFRYDRHWFWDLNDYLVNLCGAEETAAFTAALEKAVTAKYTTGQIIDLVIDPAKFSGLGTYIPKPANTTLDTYYLKYDWNTAVEMILPAASE
;
A
#
# COMPACT_ATOMS: atom_id res chain seq x y z
N MET A 1 -46.20 16.84 -69.40
CA MET A 1 -46.09 16.01 -68.13
C MET A 1 -44.76 15.28 -68.15
N ARG A 2 -43.72 15.79 -67.48
CA ARG A 2 -42.42 15.13 -67.33
C ARG A 2 -42.36 14.59 -65.86
N LYS A 3 -42.26 13.28 -65.67
CA LYS A 3 -42.05 12.62 -64.40
C LYS A 3 -40.56 12.73 -64.01
N ILE A 4 -40.31 13.31 -62.83
CA ILE A 4 -39.00 13.37 -62.23
C ILE A 4 -38.87 12.08 -61.36
N TYR A 5 -37.93 11.23 -61.74
CA TYR A 5 -37.49 10.09 -60.90
C TYR A 5 -36.43 10.57 -59.94
N PHE A 6 -36.72 10.58 -58.65
CA PHE A 6 -35.74 10.78 -57.59
C PHE A 6 -34.97 9.47 -57.39
N ASN A 7 -33.67 9.56 -57.47
CA ASN A 7 -32.73 8.45 -57.31
C ASN A 7 -32.61 8.08 -55.84
N THR A 8 -33.17 6.96 -55.41
CA THR A 8 -33.13 6.40 -54.05
C THR A 8 -31.80 5.67 -53.77
N ALA A 9 -30.81 5.75 -54.64
CA ALA A 9 -29.53 5.05 -54.47
C ALA A 9 -28.48 5.84 -53.65
N ALA A 10 -28.68 7.14 -53.38
CA ALA A 10 -27.72 7.96 -52.64
C ALA A 10 -27.91 7.93 -51.09
N ALA A 11 -29.05 7.46 -50.59
CA ALA A 11 -29.35 7.45 -49.17
C ALA A 11 -28.88 6.17 -48.43
N LEU A 12 -28.56 5.09 -49.15
CA LEU A 12 -28.07 3.85 -48.56
C LEU A 12 -26.55 3.79 -48.38
N CYS A 13 -25.76 4.66 -49.03
CA CYS A 13 -24.30 4.67 -48.88
C CYS A 13 -23.80 5.47 -47.67
N ILE A 14 -24.64 6.27 -47.01
CA ILE A 14 -24.24 7.08 -45.85
C ILE A 14 -24.47 6.32 -44.52
N LEU A 15 -25.36 5.33 -44.52
CA LEU A 15 -25.61 4.50 -43.29
C LEU A 15 -24.63 3.33 -43.15
N SER A 16 -23.86 2.98 -44.18
CA SER A 16 -22.87 1.91 -44.11
C SER A 16 -21.45 2.35 -43.70
N LEU A 17 -21.19 3.66 -43.58
CA LEU A 17 -19.90 4.18 -43.14
C LEU A 17 -19.78 4.34 -41.61
N PHE A 18 -20.89 4.19 -40.87
CA PHE A 18 -20.86 4.24 -39.37
C PHE A 18 -20.70 2.90 -38.71
N ALA A 19 -20.66 1.80 -39.45
CA ALA A 19 -20.62 0.43 -38.88
C ALA A 19 -19.21 -0.20 -38.82
N ILE A 20 -18.14 0.52 -39.19
CA ILE A 20 -16.77 -0.01 -39.16
C ILE A 20 -15.85 0.84 -38.26
N LEU A 21 -16.40 1.44 -37.21
CA LEU A 21 -15.62 1.97 -36.09
C LEU A 21 -15.71 1.03 -34.89
N SER A 22 -15.53 -0.27 -35.15
CA SER A 22 -15.45 -1.28 -34.14
C SER A 22 -13.98 -1.57 -33.83
N CYS A 23 -13.60 -1.28 -32.58
CA CYS A 23 -12.49 -1.95 -31.85
C CYS A 23 -11.08 -1.86 -32.45
N LYS A 24 -10.56 -0.69 -32.75
CA LYS A 24 -9.15 -0.45 -32.51
C LYS A 24 -8.98 -0.09 -31.04
N LYS A 25 -8.22 -0.91 -30.28
CA LYS A 25 -7.66 -0.51 -29.00
C LYS A 25 -6.85 0.77 -29.26
N VAL A 26 -7.46 1.92 -29.01
CA VAL A 26 -6.76 3.20 -29.07
C VAL A 26 -5.89 3.23 -27.84
N THR A 27 -4.62 2.90 -27.99
CA THR A 27 -3.61 3.31 -27.00
C THR A 27 -3.48 4.82 -27.18
N PRO A 28 -3.82 5.65 -26.20
CA PRO A 28 -3.66 7.09 -26.33
C PRO A 28 -2.18 7.38 -26.63
N LYS A 29 -1.89 7.99 -27.76
CA LYS A 29 -0.52 8.41 -28.12
C LYS A 29 -0.20 9.80 -27.59
N ASP A 30 -1.24 10.58 -27.30
CA ASP A 30 -1.14 11.97 -26.86
C ASP A 30 -1.86 12.18 -25.53
N PRO A 31 -1.44 13.17 -24.71
CA PRO A 31 -2.12 13.52 -23.48
C PRO A 31 -3.58 13.91 -23.77
N VAL A 32 -4.51 13.34 -23.02
CA VAL A 32 -5.95 13.67 -23.11
C VAL A 32 -6.25 14.95 -22.33
N PHE A 33 -5.46 15.21 -21.29
CA PHE A 33 -5.60 16.38 -20.43
C PHE A 33 -4.33 17.25 -20.47
N PRO A 34 -4.46 18.55 -20.23
CA PRO A 34 -3.29 19.43 -20.12
C PRO A 34 -2.41 19.02 -18.94
N THR A 35 -1.10 19.28 -19.07
CA THR A 35 -0.16 19.06 -17.97
C THR A 35 -0.54 19.88 -16.74
N LYS A 36 -0.64 19.24 -15.60
CA LYS A 36 -0.92 19.84 -14.31
C LYS A 36 0.32 19.94 -13.43
N ALA A 37 0.26 20.73 -12.36
CA ALA A 37 1.33 20.78 -11.38
C ALA A 37 1.50 19.41 -10.70
N LYS A 38 0.40 18.81 -10.28
CA LYS A 38 0.37 17.58 -9.49
C LYS A 38 -0.65 16.58 -10.03
N THR A 39 -0.37 15.29 -9.83
CA THR A 39 -1.36 14.21 -9.99
C THR A 39 -1.21 13.23 -8.84
N ILE A 40 -2.33 12.90 -8.21
CA ILE A 40 -2.40 11.80 -7.23
C ILE A 40 -3.18 10.64 -7.82
N LEU A 41 -2.61 9.44 -7.74
CA LEU A 41 -3.25 8.20 -8.18
C LEU A 41 -3.58 7.33 -6.96
N PHE A 42 -4.84 7.01 -6.77
CA PHE A 42 -5.30 5.97 -5.85
C PHE A 42 -5.41 4.66 -6.62
N TYR A 43 -4.62 3.68 -6.24
CA TYR A 43 -4.60 2.34 -6.84
C TYR A 43 -5.31 1.35 -5.93
N PHE A 44 -6.56 1.01 -6.27
CA PHE A 44 -7.36 0.05 -5.53
C PHE A 44 -7.18 -1.37 -6.09
N ALA A 45 -6.40 -2.20 -5.39
CA ALA A 45 -6.35 -3.64 -5.64
C ALA A 45 -7.43 -4.34 -4.80
N SER A 46 -8.69 -4.16 -5.19
CA SER A 46 -9.87 -4.40 -4.34
C SER A 46 -10.83 -5.47 -4.86
N ASN A 47 -10.45 -6.25 -5.87
CA ASN A 47 -11.28 -7.36 -6.35
C ASN A 47 -11.15 -8.60 -5.45
N ASN A 48 -11.42 -8.41 -4.17
CA ASN A 48 -11.32 -9.38 -3.10
C ASN A 48 -12.44 -9.16 -2.06
N ASN A 49 -12.28 -9.72 -0.87
CA ASN A 49 -13.25 -9.61 0.22
C ASN A 49 -13.36 -8.19 0.84
N LEU A 50 -12.42 -7.27 0.57
CA LEU A 50 -12.50 -5.85 0.96
C LEU A 50 -13.25 -4.99 -0.08
N SER A 51 -13.88 -5.60 -1.08
CA SER A 51 -14.50 -4.88 -2.20
C SER A 51 -15.58 -3.89 -1.75
N THR A 52 -16.35 -4.22 -0.72
CA THR A 52 -17.39 -3.33 -0.16
C THR A 52 -16.76 -2.12 0.52
N ASP A 53 -15.67 -2.32 1.27
CA ASP A 53 -14.93 -1.25 1.96
C ASP A 53 -14.24 -0.33 0.94
N ALA A 54 -13.69 -0.93 -0.12
CA ALA A 54 -13.14 -0.18 -1.25
C ALA A 54 -14.18 0.75 -1.88
N ALA A 55 -15.38 0.25 -2.15
CA ALA A 55 -16.47 1.06 -2.71
C ALA A 55 -16.85 2.22 -1.79
N ALA A 56 -16.93 1.98 -0.48
CA ALA A 56 -17.18 3.02 0.52
C ALA A 56 -16.05 4.06 0.55
N ASN A 57 -14.80 3.63 0.50
CA ASN A 57 -13.64 4.52 0.50
C ASN A 57 -13.52 5.33 -0.80
N ILE A 58 -13.75 4.74 -1.97
CA ILE A 58 -13.83 5.47 -3.24
C ILE A 58 -14.89 6.57 -3.17
N LYS A 59 -16.07 6.27 -2.62
CA LYS A 59 -17.12 7.27 -2.42
C LYS A 59 -16.69 8.39 -1.48
N LYS A 60 -15.99 8.08 -0.38
CA LYS A 60 -15.44 9.08 0.55
C LYS A 60 -14.40 9.96 -0.15
N ILE A 61 -13.53 9.39 -1.02
CA ILE A 61 -12.53 10.14 -1.81
C ILE A 61 -13.23 11.13 -2.74
N ILE A 62 -14.22 10.67 -3.53
CA ILE A 62 -14.96 11.52 -4.46
C ILE A 62 -15.66 12.66 -3.70
N ASN A 63 -16.36 12.34 -2.61
CA ASN A 63 -17.07 13.34 -1.83
C ASN A 63 -16.15 14.30 -1.07
N GLY A 64 -14.97 13.85 -0.65
CA GLY A 64 -13.95 14.64 0.03
C GLY A 64 -13.05 15.46 -0.90
N TYR A 65 -13.25 15.35 -2.22
CA TYR A 65 -12.41 16.04 -3.18
C TYR A 65 -12.54 17.56 -3.08
N VAL A 66 -11.41 18.22 -2.86
CA VAL A 66 -11.28 19.68 -2.91
C VAL A 66 -10.47 20.04 -4.15
N PRO A 67 -10.91 21.01 -4.97
CA PRO A 67 -10.19 21.41 -6.16
C PRO A 67 -8.76 21.84 -5.84
N SER A 68 -7.84 21.33 -6.59
CA SER A 68 -6.42 21.71 -6.56
C SER A 68 -5.95 21.96 -7.99
N ASP A 69 -4.76 22.53 -8.16
CA ASP A 69 -4.11 22.61 -9.47
C ASP A 69 -3.48 21.26 -9.84
N GLY A 70 -4.28 20.20 -9.74
CA GLY A 70 -3.85 18.83 -9.97
C GLY A 70 -4.96 17.93 -10.46
N ASN A 71 -4.61 16.69 -10.78
CA ASN A 71 -5.55 15.63 -11.10
C ASN A 71 -5.67 14.68 -9.90
N LEU A 72 -6.88 14.20 -9.62
CA LEU A 72 -7.14 13.07 -8.74
C LEU A 72 -7.61 11.91 -9.60
N LEU A 73 -6.84 10.84 -9.62
CA LEU A 73 -7.13 9.63 -10.38
C LEU A 73 -7.46 8.48 -9.44
N LEU A 74 -8.45 7.67 -9.83
CA LEU A 74 -8.78 6.42 -9.18
C LEU A 74 -8.61 5.29 -10.20
N TYR A 75 -7.73 4.33 -9.91
CA TYR A 75 -7.77 3.03 -10.55
C TYR A 75 -8.55 2.07 -9.68
N CYS A 76 -9.59 1.47 -10.22
CA CYS A 76 -10.43 0.53 -9.51
C CYS A 76 -10.89 -0.60 -10.43
N ASN A 77 -10.98 -1.80 -9.86
CA ASN A 77 -11.50 -3.00 -10.50
C ASN A 77 -12.85 -3.35 -9.86
N ASN A 78 -13.77 -3.93 -10.64
CA ASN A 78 -15.12 -4.31 -10.18
C ASN A 78 -15.97 -3.18 -9.58
N PHE A 79 -15.78 -1.95 -10.00
CA PHE A 79 -16.48 -0.80 -9.45
C PHE A 79 -17.42 -0.14 -10.47
N ASN A 80 -18.64 0.18 -10.04
CA ASN A 80 -19.61 0.91 -10.84
C ASN A 80 -19.76 2.36 -10.32
N LEU A 81 -19.39 3.34 -11.13
CA LEU A 81 -19.44 4.76 -10.79
C LEU A 81 -20.87 5.30 -10.56
N GLU A 82 -21.86 4.73 -11.23
CA GLU A 82 -23.24 5.21 -11.14
C GLU A 82 -23.89 4.80 -9.82
N THR A 83 -23.61 3.57 -9.38
CA THR A 83 -24.23 2.98 -8.18
C THR A 83 -23.33 3.07 -6.96
N TYR A 84 -22.05 3.42 -7.12
CA TYR A 84 -21.01 3.35 -6.08
C TYR A 84 -20.97 1.98 -5.40
N ALA A 85 -21.15 0.94 -6.18
CA ALA A 85 -21.17 -0.44 -5.70
C ALA A 85 -20.21 -1.30 -6.52
N MET A 86 -19.81 -2.43 -5.92
CA MET A 86 -19.04 -3.44 -6.63
C MET A 86 -19.93 -4.12 -7.66
N LYS A 87 -19.41 -4.30 -8.85
CA LYS A 87 -20.06 -4.97 -9.96
C LYS A 87 -18.98 -5.62 -10.81
N ASP A 88 -19.26 -6.80 -11.35
CA ASP A 88 -18.35 -7.47 -12.29
C ASP A 88 -18.21 -6.61 -13.58
N THR A 89 -17.23 -5.74 -13.56
CA THR A 89 -16.87 -4.79 -14.63
C THR A 89 -15.39 -4.87 -14.91
N LEU A 90 -14.99 -4.36 -16.06
CA LEU A 90 -13.57 -4.20 -16.39
C LEU A 90 -12.93 -3.09 -15.54
N PRO A 91 -11.63 -3.18 -15.24
CA PRO A 91 -10.93 -2.13 -14.51
C PRO A 91 -11.01 -0.76 -15.19
N LEU A 92 -11.13 0.29 -14.38
CA LEU A 92 -11.32 1.66 -14.80
C LEU A 92 -10.19 2.55 -14.31
N LEU A 93 -9.84 3.56 -15.12
CA LEU A 93 -9.16 4.77 -14.64
C LEU A 93 -10.17 5.91 -14.67
N VAL A 94 -10.36 6.54 -13.54
CA VAL A 94 -11.37 7.59 -13.31
C VAL A 94 -10.66 8.88 -12.94
N ASN A 95 -11.08 10.00 -13.52
CA ASN A 95 -10.65 11.34 -13.11
C ASN A 95 -11.75 11.98 -12.27
N VAL A 96 -11.38 12.50 -11.10
CA VAL A 96 -12.28 13.23 -10.20
C VAL A 96 -11.97 14.72 -10.31
N TYR A 97 -12.99 15.53 -10.54
CA TYR A 97 -12.85 16.98 -10.73
C TYR A 97 -14.10 17.72 -10.29
N LYS A 98 -14.07 19.04 -10.28
CA LYS A 98 -15.27 19.88 -10.19
C LYS A 98 -15.57 20.51 -11.54
N ASP A 99 -16.85 20.46 -11.92
CA ASP A 99 -17.35 21.15 -13.10
C ASP A 99 -17.45 22.68 -12.87
N GLU A 100 -17.82 23.41 -13.90
CA GLU A 100 -17.98 24.88 -13.84
C GLU A 100 -19.03 25.33 -12.81
N GLY A 101 -19.98 24.48 -12.47
CA GLY A 101 -20.99 24.72 -11.43
C GLY A 101 -20.52 24.39 -10.03
N GLY A 102 -19.29 23.90 -9.86
CA GLY A 102 -18.70 23.51 -8.57
C GLY A 102 -19.15 22.13 -8.08
N LYS A 103 -19.87 21.35 -8.90
CA LYS A 103 -20.26 19.98 -8.57
C LYS A 103 -19.07 19.03 -8.77
N VAL A 104 -18.85 18.14 -7.80
CA VAL A 104 -17.86 17.07 -7.95
C VAL A 104 -18.38 16.04 -8.96
N CYS A 105 -17.55 15.76 -9.94
CA CYS A 105 -17.76 14.79 -10.99
C CYS A 105 -16.66 13.75 -10.98
N ALA A 106 -16.98 12.55 -11.46
CA ALA A 106 -16.04 11.44 -11.57
C ALA A 106 -16.29 10.74 -12.91
N ASP A 107 -15.37 10.90 -13.85
CA ASP A 107 -15.52 10.39 -15.21
C ASP A 107 -14.51 9.30 -15.51
N THR A 108 -14.96 8.21 -16.12
CA THR A 108 -14.08 7.17 -16.63
C THR A 108 -13.29 7.73 -17.83
N ILE A 109 -11.99 7.90 -17.66
CA ILE A 109 -11.10 8.37 -18.72
C ILE A 109 -10.44 7.23 -19.50
N TYR A 110 -10.36 6.03 -18.90
CA TYR A 110 -9.86 4.84 -19.57
C TYR A 110 -10.51 3.56 -19.03
N ARG A 111 -10.78 2.60 -19.93
CA ARG A 111 -11.25 1.26 -19.60
C ARG A 111 -10.20 0.25 -20.01
N PHE A 112 -9.68 -0.50 -19.03
CA PHE A 112 -8.73 -1.58 -19.31
C PHE A 112 -9.46 -2.82 -19.83
N GLY A 113 -8.75 -3.69 -20.53
CA GLY A 113 -9.18 -5.08 -20.69
C GLY A 113 -9.12 -5.82 -19.36
N TYR A 114 -9.62 -7.06 -19.34
CA TYR A 114 -9.50 -7.90 -18.15
C TYR A 114 -8.03 -8.02 -17.74
N MET A 115 -7.75 -7.68 -16.49
CA MET A 115 -6.44 -7.85 -15.87
C MET A 115 -6.58 -8.00 -14.36
N ASN A 116 -5.68 -8.76 -13.75
CA ASN A 116 -5.61 -8.89 -12.31
C ASN A 116 -4.81 -7.72 -11.73
N SER A 117 -5.43 -6.97 -10.82
CA SER A 117 -4.85 -5.76 -10.21
C SER A 117 -3.61 -6.04 -9.35
N CYS A 118 -3.42 -7.30 -8.91
CA CYS A 118 -2.30 -7.72 -8.09
C CYS A 118 -1.15 -8.30 -8.93
N THR A 119 -0.87 -7.69 -10.09
CA THR A 119 0.27 -8.08 -10.94
C THR A 119 1.10 -6.87 -11.36
N LYS A 120 2.42 -7.08 -11.45
CA LYS A 120 3.36 -6.10 -11.99
C LYS A 120 2.90 -5.51 -13.33
N ASN A 121 2.45 -6.36 -14.24
CA ASN A 121 2.04 -5.93 -15.59
C ASN A 121 0.80 -5.03 -15.55
N ALA A 122 -0.17 -5.33 -14.68
CA ALA A 122 -1.35 -4.50 -14.51
C ALA A 122 -0.95 -3.11 -13.95
N MET A 123 -0.18 -3.09 -12.87
CA MET A 123 0.29 -1.83 -12.29
C MET A 123 1.12 -1.01 -13.28
N THR A 124 2.06 -1.63 -14.00
CA THR A 124 2.84 -0.96 -15.06
C THR A 124 1.93 -0.33 -16.12
N SER A 125 0.88 -1.06 -16.53
CA SER A 125 -0.05 -0.57 -17.54
C SER A 125 -0.86 0.62 -17.04
N VAL A 126 -1.35 0.56 -15.80
CA VAL A 126 -2.08 1.65 -15.16
C VAL A 126 -1.21 2.91 -15.05
N LEU A 127 0.01 2.77 -14.54
CA LEU A 127 0.95 3.87 -14.37
C LEU A 127 1.28 4.54 -15.71
N LYS A 128 1.58 3.76 -16.75
CA LYS A 128 1.87 4.29 -18.10
C LYS A 128 0.67 5.01 -18.72
N ILE A 129 -0.53 4.45 -18.58
CA ILE A 129 -1.74 5.07 -19.10
C ILE A 129 -2.06 6.35 -18.33
N ALA A 130 -1.99 6.34 -16.99
CA ALA A 130 -2.18 7.53 -16.18
C ALA A 130 -1.19 8.64 -16.56
N LYS A 131 0.11 8.33 -16.65
CA LYS A 131 1.17 9.28 -17.06
C LYS A 131 0.90 9.88 -18.43
N THR A 132 0.42 9.08 -19.38
CA THR A 132 0.14 9.53 -20.74
C THR A 132 -1.11 10.39 -20.81
N MET A 133 -2.19 9.99 -20.16
CA MET A 133 -3.47 10.69 -20.27
C MET A 133 -3.55 11.97 -19.42
N THR A 134 -2.88 11.99 -18.28
CA THR A 134 -2.93 13.10 -17.32
C THR A 134 -1.51 13.52 -16.90
N PRO A 135 -0.70 14.05 -17.81
CA PRO A 135 0.67 14.42 -17.50
C PRO A 135 0.73 15.44 -16.36
N ALA A 136 1.73 15.29 -15.49
CA ALA A 136 1.97 16.19 -14.37
C ALA A 136 3.47 16.32 -14.09
N ASN A 137 3.85 17.43 -13.43
CA ASN A 137 5.22 17.67 -13.01
C ASN A 137 5.59 16.80 -11.80
N GLU A 138 4.64 16.63 -10.89
CA GLU A 138 4.80 15.84 -9.67
C GLU A 138 3.68 14.80 -9.53
N TRP A 139 4.04 13.64 -8.99
CA TRP A 139 3.12 12.53 -8.79
C TRP A 139 3.10 12.10 -7.34
N ALA A 140 1.94 11.62 -6.89
CA ALA A 140 1.79 10.87 -5.66
C ALA A 140 0.95 9.61 -5.90
N MET A 141 1.15 8.58 -5.09
CA MET A 141 0.41 7.33 -5.20
C MET A 141 -0.07 6.86 -3.83
N VAL A 142 -1.33 6.43 -3.77
CA VAL A 142 -1.92 5.75 -2.63
C VAL A 142 -2.27 4.33 -3.05
N LEU A 143 -1.73 3.35 -2.35
CA LEU A 143 -1.93 1.92 -2.60
C LEU A 143 -2.90 1.39 -1.54
N TRP A 144 -4.08 0.95 -1.98
CA TRP A 144 -5.16 0.48 -1.12
C TRP A 144 -5.42 -1.01 -1.34
N SER A 145 -5.26 -1.82 -0.32
CA SER A 145 -5.63 -3.24 -0.29
C SER A 145 -5.31 -3.89 1.07
N HIS A 146 -5.23 -5.24 1.09
CA HIS A 146 -4.49 -5.98 2.12
C HIS A 146 -3.00 -5.67 2.05
N GLY A 147 -2.28 -5.91 3.15
CA GLY A 147 -0.83 -5.79 3.21
C GLY A 147 -0.21 -6.66 4.30
N THR A 148 1.00 -7.18 4.06
CA THR A 148 1.84 -7.89 5.03
C THR A 148 3.30 -7.49 4.93
N GLY A 149 3.53 -6.23 4.61
CA GLY A 149 4.87 -5.66 4.60
C GLY A 149 5.84 -6.42 3.69
N TRP A 150 6.97 -6.78 4.27
CA TRP A 150 8.10 -7.41 3.60
C TRP A 150 7.95 -8.91 3.32
N LEU A 151 6.91 -9.57 3.82
CA LEU A 151 6.76 -11.02 3.71
C LEU A 151 6.59 -11.50 2.26
N PRO A 152 7.08 -12.72 1.92
CA PRO A 152 6.88 -13.26 0.60
C PRO A 152 5.41 -13.51 0.26
N VAL A 153 5.09 -13.40 -1.02
CA VAL A 153 3.77 -13.73 -1.57
C VAL A 153 3.34 -15.11 -1.09
N GLY A 154 2.09 -15.22 -0.63
CA GLY A 154 1.50 -16.48 -0.17
C GLY A 154 2.07 -17.04 1.13
N TYR A 155 2.92 -16.31 1.85
CA TYR A 155 3.57 -16.83 3.05
C TYR A 155 2.59 -17.40 4.07
N TYR A 156 1.50 -16.69 4.36
CA TYR A 156 0.50 -17.17 5.31
C TYR A 156 -0.47 -18.20 4.72
N SER A 157 -0.61 -18.27 3.41
CA SER A 157 -1.46 -19.27 2.74
C SER A 157 -0.76 -20.61 2.52
N THR A 158 0.58 -20.63 2.44
CA THR A 158 1.37 -21.83 2.11
C THR A 158 1.94 -22.55 3.33
N VAL A 159 2.00 -21.89 4.48
CA VAL A 159 2.53 -22.52 5.68
C VAL A 159 1.46 -23.38 6.33
N GLU A 160 1.32 -24.60 5.86
CA GLU A 160 0.69 -25.67 6.64
C GLU A 160 1.48 -25.85 7.96
N THR A 161 0.82 -25.87 9.00
CA THR A 161 0.87 -26.31 10.39
C THR A 161 2.05 -27.14 10.90
N THR A 162 3.15 -27.30 10.19
CA THR A 162 4.24 -28.20 10.62
C THR A 162 5.27 -27.57 11.55
N ASP A 163 5.32 -26.23 11.67
CA ASP A 163 6.29 -25.54 12.51
C ASP A 163 5.71 -24.99 13.83
N GLU A 164 4.52 -25.45 14.22
CA GLU A 164 3.92 -25.05 15.49
C GLU A 164 4.43 -25.92 16.63
N ALA A 165 5.12 -25.30 17.61
CA ALA A 165 5.26 -25.88 18.91
C ALA A 165 3.87 -26.25 19.47
N PRO A 166 3.68 -27.44 20.10
CA PRO A 166 2.39 -27.82 20.62
C PRO A 166 1.95 -26.79 21.67
N MET A 167 0.78 -26.17 21.44
CA MET A 167 0.18 -25.29 22.44
C MET A 167 -0.09 -26.10 23.72
N GLN A 168 0.52 -25.73 24.82
CA GLN A 168 0.16 -26.25 26.13
C GLN A 168 -1.22 -25.68 26.49
N ASN A 169 -2.12 -26.56 26.94
CA ASN A 169 -3.43 -26.27 27.52
C ASN A 169 -4.62 -26.10 26.60
N GLY A 170 -4.95 -27.10 25.77
CA GLY A 170 -6.36 -27.33 25.35
C GLY A 170 -7.08 -26.20 24.59
N ALA A 171 -6.39 -25.15 24.16
CA ALA A 171 -6.97 -24.11 23.37
C ALA A 171 -7.26 -24.62 21.95
N VAL A 172 -8.50 -24.43 21.50
CA VAL A 172 -8.92 -24.76 20.14
C VAL A 172 -8.04 -24.01 19.18
N ARG A 173 -7.31 -24.75 18.35
CA ARG A 173 -6.47 -24.22 17.28
C ARG A 173 -7.32 -23.34 16.36
N ARG A 174 -7.10 -22.06 16.33
CA ARG A 174 -7.70 -21.19 15.30
C ARG A 174 -6.85 -21.26 14.05
N PRO A 175 -7.42 -21.61 12.88
CA PRO A 175 -6.69 -21.46 11.62
C PRO A 175 -6.26 -20.00 11.50
N TYR A 176 -4.99 -19.81 11.29
CA TYR A 176 -4.38 -18.48 11.19
C TYR A 176 -4.64 -17.91 9.79
N PRO A 177 -4.98 -16.63 9.63
CA PRO A 177 -5.49 -15.54 10.49
C PRO A 177 -6.96 -15.16 10.23
N TRP A 178 -7.76 -15.99 9.61
CA TRP A 178 -9.11 -15.68 9.06
C TRP A 178 -10.29 -16.39 9.72
N ALA A 179 -10.08 -17.15 10.74
CA ALA A 179 -11.20 -17.73 11.45
C ALA A 179 -11.81 -16.67 12.39
N PRO A 180 -13.11 -16.34 12.23
CA PRO A 180 -13.78 -15.45 13.15
C PRO A 180 -13.72 -16.04 14.57
N ALA A 181 -13.64 -15.16 15.58
CA ALA A 181 -13.74 -15.59 16.96
C ALA A 181 -15.05 -16.35 17.18
N PRO A 182 -15.08 -17.43 17.99
CA PRO A 182 -16.32 -18.09 18.30
C PRO A 182 -17.36 -17.09 18.84
N GLY A 183 -18.45 -16.90 18.11
CA GLY A 183 -19.57 -16.05 18.51
C GLY A 183 -19.57 -14.60 18.00
N GLY A 184 -18.63 -14.20 17.18
CA GLY A 184 -18.60 -12.85 16.57
C GLY A 184 -18.08 -12.85 15.14
N VAL A 185 -18.56 -11.91 14.34
CA VAL A 185 -17.90 -11.54 13.10
C VAL A 185 -16.64 -10.77 13.54
N ASP A 186 -15.45 -11.36 13.36
CA ASP A 186 -14.21 -10.60 13.49
C ASP A 186 -14.15 -9.60 12.32
N PRO A 187 -14.34 -8.31 12.57
CA PRO A 187 -14.30 -7.31 11.50
C PRO A 187 -12.91 -7.24 10.85
N TYR A 188 -11.93 -7.94 11.42
CA TYR A 188 -10.51 -7.94 11.04
C TYR A 188 -10.04 -9.27 10.47
N ALA A 189 -10.94 -10.24 10.25
CA ALA A 189 -10.62 -11.62 9.83
C ALA A 189 -9.95 -11.73 8.45
N HIS A 190 -9.61 -10.61 7.81
CA HIS A 190 -9.22 -10.58 6.41
C HIS A 190 -7.78 -10.09 6.17
N LEU A 191 -6.99 -10.10 7.21
CA LEU A 191 -5.73 -9.38 7.29
C LEU A 191 -4.52 -10.28 7.05
N VAL A 192 -4.22 -10.80 5.91
CA VAL A 192 -2.83 -11.21 5.69
C VAL A 192 -2.53 -11.60 4.26
N LYS A 193 -1.95 -10.68 3.49
CA LYS A 193 -1.47 -10.97 2.13
C LYS A 193 -0.41 -9.93 1.79
N SER A 194 0.61 -10.25 1.01
CA SER A 194 1.63 -9.29 0.56
C SER A 194 1.00 -7.94 0.18
N PHE A 195 1.05 -7.40 -0.97
CA PHE A 195 0.16 -6.28 -1.31
C PHE A 195 -0.96 -6.78 -2.22
N GLY A 196 -2.20 -6.55 -1.82
CA GLY A 196 -3.38 -6.94 -2.56
C GLY A 196 -3.62 -8.44 -2.61
N GLU A 197 -4.79 -8.81 -3.05
CA GLU A 197 -5.12 -10.17 -3.49
C GLU A 197 -6.26 -10.12 -4.47
N GLU A 198 -6.08 -10.81 -5.58
CA GLU A 198 -7.15 -11.08 -6.53
C GLU A 198 -6.99 -12.52 -7.04
N LYS A 199 -7.97 -13.39 -6.74
CA LYS A 199 -7.96 -14.79 -7.17
C LYS A 199 -6.68 -15.53 -6.78
N ASN A 200 -6.27 -15.40 -5.53
CA ASN A 200 -5.04 -15.98 -4.96
C ASN A 200 -3.73 -15.47 -5.59
N VAL A 201 -3.76 -14.35 -6.30
CA VAL A 201 -2.56 -13.66 -6.78
C VAL A 201 -2.33 -12.45 -5.88
N GLU A 202 -1.12 -12.34 -5.36
CA GLU A 202 -0.64 -11.22 -4.54
C GLU A 202 0.55 -10.57 -5.26
N MET A 203 0.84 -9.32 -4.95
CA MET A 203 1.97 -8.59 -5.52
C MET A 203 3.05 -8.37 -4.46
N SER A 204 4.27 -8.78 -4.76
CA SER A 204 5.41 -8.51 -3.88
C SER A 204 5.84 -7.04 -3.95
N ILE A 205 6.62 -6.60 -2.96
CA ILE A 205 7.22 -5.24 -2.98
C ILE A 205 8.16 -5.07 -4.17
N PHE A 206 8.85 -6.14 -4.58
CA PHE A 206 9.70 -6.13 -5.78
C PHE A 206 8.87 -5.94 -7.07
N ASP A 207 7.66 -6.50 -7.15
CA ASP A 207 6.77 -6.28 -8.29
C ASP A 207 6.28 -4.84 -8.36
N ILE A 208 6.01 -4.20 -7.20
CA ILE A 208 5.65 -2.78 -7.11
C ILE A 208 6.82 -1.92 -7.60
N GLU A 209 8.02 -2.17 -7.07
CA GLU A 209 9.25 -1.49 -7.49
C GLU A 209 9.47 -1.59 -9.00
N GLU A 210 9.44 -2.83 -9.53
CA GLU A 210 9.63 -3.07 -10.96
C GLU A 210 8.55 -2.43 -11.83
N ALA A 211 7.30 -2.37 -11.35
CA ALA A 211 6.22 -1.70 -12.08
C ALA A 211 6.45 -0.19 -12.17
N ILE A 212 6.86 0.44 -11.08
CA ILE A 212 7.19 1.87 -11.03
C ILE A 212 8.38 2.17 -11.94
N LYS A 213 9.45 1.37 -11.84
CA LYS A 213 10.63 1.46 -12.70
C LYS A 213 10.28 1.30 -14.18
N ALA A 214 9.46 0.31 -14.53
CA ALA A 214 9.03 0.07 -15.91
C ALA A 214 8.12 1.17 -16.47
N ALA A 215 7.41 1.91 -15.61
CA ALA A 215 6.63 3.08 -15.97
C ALA A 215 7.47 4.36 -16.05
N ASP A 216 8.76 4.30 -15.65
CA ASP A 216 9.66 5.45 -15.57
C ASP A 216 9.01 6.60 -14.80
N MET A 217 8.59 6.32 -13.54
CA MET A 217 7.94 7.27 -12.65
C MET A 217 8.71 7.43 -11.35
N HIS A 218 8.58 8.61 -10.78
CA HIS A 218 9.01 8.96 -9.43
C HIS A 218 7.85 9.67 -8.73
N PHE A 219 7.68 9.45 -7.43
CA PHE A 219 6.56 9.99 -6.67
C PHE A 219 7.07 10.94 -5.58
N ASN A 220 6.38 12.05 -5.38
CA ASN A 220 6.60 12.90 -4.23
C ASN A 220 6.32 12.12 -2.92
N PHE A 221 5.23 11.34 -2.92
CA PHE A 221 5.03 10.34 -1.89
C PHE A 221 4.34 9.08 -2.41
N ILE A 222 4.63 7.96 -1.73
CA ILE A 222 3.86 6.71 -1.81
C ILE A 222 3.27 6.45 -0.43
N ALA A 223 1.94 6.30 -0.37
CA ALA A 223 1.22 5.95 0.85
C ALA A 223 0.55 4.59 0.72
N PHE A 224 0.56 3.79 1.79
CA PHE A 224 -0.10 2.50 1.85
C PHE A 224 -1.26 2.54 2.84
N ASP A 225 -2.48 2.52 2.34
CA ASP A 225 -3.67 2.20 3.13
C ASP A 225 -3.84 0.67 3.11
N ALA A 226 -2.95 0.01 3.81
CA ALA A 226 -2.80 -1.43 3.92
C ALA A 226 -2.02 -1.79 5.19
N CYS A 227 -2.36 -2.92 5.81
CA CYS A 227 -1.76 -3.38 7.06
C CYS A 227 -0.26 -3.66 6.93
N LEU A 228 0.50 -3.39 7.99
CA LEU A 228 1.89 -3.85 8.15
C LEU A 228 2.86 -3.39 7.05
N MET A 229 2.52 -2.34 6.28
CA MET A 229 3.38 -1.85 5.20
C MET A 229 4.46 -0.89 5.69
N GLY A 230 4.41 -0.44 6.96
CA GLY A 230 5.35 0.50 7.55
C GLY A 230 6.63 -0.16 8.06
N ASP A 231 7.24 -1.02 7.26
CA ASP A 231 8.52 -1.68 7.57
C ASP A 231 9.69 -1.00 6.86
N ILE A 232 10.86 -1.04 7.50
CA ILE A 232 12.09 -0.49 6.91
C ILE A 232 12.45 -1.17 5.60
N GLU A 233 12.18 -2.46 5.46
CA GLU A 233 12.42 -3.24 4.26
C GLU A 233 11.63 -2.67 3.08
N VAL A 234 10.34 -2.36 3.31
CA VAL A 234 9.45 -1.78 2.29
C VAL A 234 9.88 -0.36 1.94
N ALA A 235 10.09 0.48 2.98
CA ALA A 235 10.50 1.87 2.79
C ALA A 235 11.86 1.98 2.08
N TYR A 236 12.82 1.12 2.45
CA TYR A 236 14.16 1.12 1.85
C TYR A 236 14.15 0.60 0.41
N GLN A 237 13.31 -0.40 0.09
CA GLN A 237 13.16 -0.92 -1.26
C GLN A 237 12.61 0.13 -2.22
N LEU A 238 11.65 0.94 -1.75
CA LEU A 238 11.00 1.97 -2.55
C LEU A 238 11.70 3.35 -2.51
N ARG A 239 12.79 3.50 -1.74
CA ARG A 239 13.47 4.79 -1.48
C ARG A 239 13.90 5.58 -2.72
N ASN A 240 14.21 4.89 -3.80
CA ASN A 240 14.64 5.52 -5.05
C ASN A 240 13.46 5.96 -5.94
N TYR A 241 12.22 5.66 -5.55
CA TYR A 241 11.03 5.87 -6.35
C TYR A 241 10.04 6.84 -5.71
N CYS A 242 10.31 7.28 -4.47
CA CYS A 242 9.54 8.34 -3.83
C CYS A 242 10.39 9.16 -2.88
N ASP A 243 10.00 10.44 -2.66
CA ASP A 243 10.65 11.33 -1.70
C ASP A 243 10.18 11.07 -0.27
N TYR A 244 8.89 10.69 -0.12
CA TYR A 244 8.28 10.35 1.16
C TYR A 244 7.52 9.04 1.06
N PHE A 245 7.59 8.28 2.14
CA PHE A 245 6.88 7.02 2.33
C PHE A 245 5.94 7.16 3.53
N ILE A 246 4.65 6.80 3.36
CA ILE A 246 3.63 6.92 4.41
C ILE A 246 2.97 5.57 4.61
N ALA A 247 3.07 4.99 5.81
CA ALA A 247 2.47 3.69 6.09
C ALA A 247 2.30 3.43 7.59
N SER A 248 1.52 2.41 7.92
CA SER A 248 1.36 1.88 9.26
C SER A 248 2.30 0.68 9.47
N ALA A 249 3.05 0.69 10.56
CA ALA A 249 3.86 -0.47 10.98
C ALA A 249 2.98 -1.61 11.51
N ALA A 250 1.75 -1.33 11.92
CA ALA A 250 0.78 -2.29 12.43
C ALA A 250 -0.42 -2.46 11.48
N GLU A 251 -1.45 -3.17 11.94
CA GLU A 251 -2.69 -3.36 11.21
C GLU A 251 -3.46 -2.02 11.04
N ILE A 252 -4.17 -1.88 9.93
CA ILE A 252 -5.12 -0.78 9.69
C ILE A 252 -6.54 -1.36 9.72
N LEU A 253 -7.47 -0.64 10.33
CA LEU A 253 -8.88 -1.02 10.34
C LEU A 253 -9.48 -0.96 8.93
N THR A 254 -10.49 -1.78 8.64
CA THR A 254 -11.13 -1.86 7.32
C THR A 254 -11.76 -0.54 6.86
N ASP A 255 -12.09 0.37 7.79
CA ASP A 255 -12.52 1.73 7.47
C ASP A 255 -11.47 2.51 6.64
N GLY A 256 -10.21 2.08 6.69
CA GLY A 256 -9.09 2.68 5.95
C GLY A 256 -8.76 4.09 6.42
N TYR A 257 -8.13 4.85 5.56
CA TYR A 257 -7.86 6.26 5.85
C TYR A 257 -9.15 7.09 5.86
N PRO A 258 -9.24 8.16 6.67
CA PRO A 258 -10.43 9.01 6.74
C PRO A 258 -10.54 9.92 5.50
N TYR A 259 -10.82 9.33 4.35
CA TYR A 259 -10.77 9.99 3.04
C TYR A 259 -11.64 11.24 2.91
N SER A 260 -12.70 11.35 3.71
CA SER A 260 -13.53 12.57 3.73
C SER A 260 -12.74 13.83 4.15
N THR A 261 -11.62 13.66 4.86
CA THR A 261 -10.81 14.77 5.40
C THR A 261 -9.35 14.73 4.94
N VAL A 262 -8.79 13.54 4.72
CA VAL A 262 -7.36 13.39 4.39
C VAL A 262 -7.06 13.67 2.92
N VAL A 263 -8.05 13.52 2.01
CA VAL A 263 -7.86 13.74 0.55
C VAL A 263 -7.34 15.13 0.25
N GLU A 264 -7.81 16.16 0.96
CA GLU A 264 -7.31 17.53 0.80
C GLU A 264 -5.80 17.61 1.06
N LYS A 265 -5.34 16.99 2.15
CA LYS A 265 -3.91 16.94 2.51
C LYS A 265 -3.10 16.16 1.47
N MET A 266 -3.64 15.05 0.99
CA MET A 266 -3.01 14.24 -0.05
C MET A 266 -2.88 15.01 -1.37
N CYS A 267 -3.93 15.71 -1.81
CA CYS A 267 -3.88 16.53 -3.02
C CYS A 267 -2.92 17.73 -2.89
N ALA A 268 -2.76 18.27 -1.69
CA ALA A 268 -1.81 19.33 -1.41
C ALA A 268 -0.36 18.82 -1.33
N PHE A 269 -0.13 17.50 -1.24
CA PHE A 269 1.15 16.86 -0.94
C PHE A 269 1.71 17.28 0.43
N ASP A 270 0.78 17.49 1.40
CA ASP A 270 1.09 17.72 2.80
C ASP A 270 1.25 16.39 3.54
N TYR A 271 2.36 15.70 3.30
CA TYR A 271 2.59 14.33 3.76
C TYR A 271 2.58 14.18 5.29
N ASN A 272 3.11 15.15 6.05
CA ASN A 272 3.02 15.12 7.51
C ASN A 272 1.59 15.43 8.00
N GLY A 273 0.88 16.32 7.29
CA GLY A 273 -0.53 16.59 7.50
C GLY A 273 -1.42 15.38 7.18
N VAL A 274 -1.03 14.53 6.22
CA VAL A 274 -1.69 13.24 5.95
C VAL A 274 -1.63 12.35 7.19
N ALA A 275 -0.43 12.10 7.71
CA ALA A 275 -0.24 11.25 8.90
C ALA A 275 -0.96 11.82 10.13
N LYS A 276 -0.89 13.14 10.33
CA LYS A 276 -1.57 13.82 11.43
C LYS A 276 -3.10 13.71 11.34
N ASN A 277 -3.68 13.88 10.15
CA ASN A 277 -5.12 13.78 9.93
C ASN A 277 -5.64 12.35 10.19
N ILE A 278 -4.90 11.35 9.73
CA ILE A 278 -5.23 9.93 10.00
C ILE A 278 -5.21 9.68 11.51
N TYR A 279 -4.16 10.10 12.21
CA TYR A 279 -4.07 9.96 13.65
C TYR A 279 -5.22 10.67 14.38
N ASP A 280 -5.49 11.94 14.07
CA ASP A 280 -6.53 12.73 14.73
C ASP A 280 -7.91 12.08 14.61
N TYR A 281 -8.21 11.50 13.44
CA TYR A 281 -9.47 10.79 13.23
C TYR A 281 -9.60 9.58 14.15
N TYR A 282 -8.60 8.71 14.18
CA TYR A 282 -8.63 7.51 15.02
C TYR A 282 -8.47 7.79 16.50
N ASN A 283 -7.70 8.83 16.85
CA ASN A 283 -7.53 9.25 18.24
C ASN A 283 -8.83 9.83 18.85
N ALA A 284 -9.74 10.31 18.02
CA ALA A 284 -11.07 10.76 18.45
C ALA A 284 -12.08 9.62 18.63
N GLN A 285 -11.75 8.40 18.21
CA GLN A 285 -12.61 7.22 18.36
C GLN A 285 -12.46 6.60 19.76
N THR A 286 -13.23 5.55 20.04
CA THR A 286 -13.23 4.81 21.31
C THR A 286 -13.23 3.31 21.07
N GLY A 287 -12.81 2.53 22.07
CA GLY A 287 -12.75 1.06 21.99
C GLY A 287 -11.80 0.60 20.89
N ASP A 288 -12.17 -0.44 20.17
CA ASP A 288 -11.34 -1.02 19.11
C ASP A 288 -11.08 -0.06 17.93
N PHE A 289 -11.97 0.93 17.74
CA PHE A 289 -11.77 1.97 16.72
C PHE A 289 -10.73 3.03 17.12
N HIS A 290 -10.32 3.10 18.38
CA HIS A 290 -9.18 3.92 18.84
C HIS A 290 -7.86 3.20 18.54
N SER A 291 -7.61 2.89 17.25
CA SER A 291 -6.53 2.00 16.81
C SER A 291 -5.87 2.53 15.55
N VAL A 292 -4.67 3.08 15.71
CA VAL A 292 -3.81 3.48 14.58
C VAL A 292 -2.33 3.54 14.97
N THR A 293 -1.48 3.14 14.05
CA THR A 293 -0.10 3.61 13.90
C THR A 293 0.05 4.21 12.52
N ILE A 294 0.82 5.27 12.38
CA ILE A 294 1.13 5.88 11.08
C ILE A 294 2.45 6.63 11.18
N ALA A 295 3.27 6.54 10.14
CA ALA A 295 4.51 7.30 10.04
C ALA A 295 4.70 7.86 8.64
N THR A 296 5.40 9.00 8.58
CA THR A 296 5.92 9.60 7.36
C THR A 296 7.44 9.53 7.39
N VAL A 297 8.02 8.94 6.37
CA VAL A 297 9.47 8.72 6.25
C VAL A 297 10.00 9.48 5.05
N LYS A 298 11.02 10.30 5.27
CA LYS A 298 11.79 10.94 4.21
C LYS A 298 12.84 9.97 3.69
N THR A 299 12.63 9.48 2.49
CA THR A 299 13.39 8.35 1.95
C THR A 299 14.87 8.66 1.70
N SER A 300 15.19 9.92 1.40
CA SER A 300 16.58 10.37 1.20
C SER A 300 17.47 10.28 2.46
N GLU A 301 16.89 10.14 3.65
CA GLU A 301 17.61 9.96 4.92
C GLU A 301 17.88 8.47 5.24
N LEU A 302 17.19 7.53 4.58
CA LEU A 302 17.31 6.09 4.85
C LEU A 302 18.72 5.52 4.63
N PRO A 303 19.55 5.98 3.67
CA PRO A 303 20.92 5.51 3.57
C PRO A 303 21.77 5.81 4.81
N ALA A 304 21.52 6.91 5.52
CA ALA A 304 22.21 7.22 6.77
C ALA A 304 21.76 6.28 7.90
N VAL A 305 20.45 5.96 7.96
CA VAL A 305 19.92 4.95 8.90
C VAL A 305 20.58 3.59 8.66
N ALA A 306 20.69 3.16 7.39
CA ALA A 306 21.35 1.90 7.03
C ALA A 306 22.83 1.87 7.41
N ALA A 307 23.55 2.99 7.24
CA ALA A 307 24.96 3.08 7.59
C ALA A 307 25.19 2.89 9.09
N GLU A 308 24.35 3.45 9.95
CA GLU A 308 24.45 3.25 11.40
C GLU A 308 24.01 1.83 11.80
N ALA A 309 22.92 1.31 11.23
CA ALA A 309 22.47 -0.06 11.48
C ALA A 309 23.53 -1.10 11.11
N LYS A 310 24.26 -0.90 9.99
CA LYS A 310 25.34 -1.79 9.58
C LYS A 310 26.43 -1.93 10.63
N LYS A 311 26.81 -0.84 11.29
CA LYS A 311 27.82 -0.86 12.36
C LYS A 311 27.36 -1.71 13.54
N LEU A 312 26.10 -1.52 13.95
CA LEU A 312 25.50 -2.27 15.05
C LEU A 312 25.40 -3.77 14.73
N PHE A 313 24.90 -4.12 13.53
CA PHE A 313 24.83 -5.53 13.13
C PHE A 313 26.21 -6.16 12.94
N ALA A 314 27.21 -5.41 12.47
CA ALA A 314 28.57 -5.94 12.39
C ALA A 314 29.14 -6.32 13.77
N ALA A 315 28.82 -5.54 14.80
CA ALA A 315 29.27 -5.80 16.18
C ALA A 315 28.46 -6.91 16.87
N HIS A 316 27.11 -6.93 16.71
CA HIS A 316 26.19 -7.71 17.55
C HIS A 316 25.42 -8.79 16.82
N ARG A 317 25.69 -9.08 15.53
CA ARG A 317 24.95 -10.10 14.75
C ARG A 317 24.87 -11.46 15.44
N GLY A 318 25.93 -11.89 16.12
CA GLY A 318 25.99 -13.17 16.83
C GLY A 318 25.03 -13.26 18.02
N GLU A 319 24.53 -12.14 18.52
CA GLU A 319 23.68 -12.04 19.69
C GLU A 319 22.19 -12.06 19.35
N ILE A 320 21.83 -11.85 18.07
CA ILE A 320 20.43 -11.78 17.62
C ILE A 320 19.65 -13.02 18.01
N ALA A 321 20.22 -14.21 17.84
CA ALA A 321 19.57 -15.48 18.15
C ALA A 321 19.20 -15.65 19.63
N SER A 322 19.88 -14.92 20.54
CA SER A 322 19.67 -14.98 21.99
C SER A 322 18.74 -13.89 22.55
N LEU A 323 18.23 -13.01 21.70
CA LEU A 323 17.34 -11.93 22.11
C LEU A 323 16.03 -12.44 22.71
N ASP A 324 15.63 -11.82 23.80
CA ASP A 324 14.29 -11.98 24.38
C ASP A 324 13.29 -11.09 23.64
N LEU A 325 12.67 -11.66 22.61
CA LEU A 325 11.72 -10.95 21.75
C LEU A 325 10.47 -10.45 22.50
N SER A 326 10.17 -10.98 23.69
CA SER A 326 9.03 -10.53 24.52
C SER A 326 9.21 -9.10 25.03
N LYS A 327 10.44 -8.58 25.05
CA LYS A 327 10.78 -7.22 25.50
C LYS A 327 10.67 -6.19 24.38
N ILE A 328 10.59 -6.63 23.12
CA ILE A 328 10.61 -5.78 21.95
C ILE A 328 9.17 -5.51 21.53
N GLN A 329 8.85 -4.24 21.22
CA GLN A 329 7.53 -3.85 20.72
C GLN A 329 7.21 -4.61 19.44
N ARG A 330 6.11 -5.36 19.44
CA ARG A 330 5.57 -6.03 18.26
C ARG A 330 4.45 -5.21 17.62
N TYR A 331 4.24 -5.41 16.31
CA TYR A 331 3.23 -4.68 15.55
C TYR A 331 2.09 -5.55 15.01
N PHE A 332 2.15 -6.85 15.21
CA PHE A 332 1.08 -7.74 14.84
C PHE A 332 0.51 -8.43 16.08
N ARG A 333 -0.81 -8.46 16.21
CA ARG A 333 -1.50 -8.92 17.43
C ARG A 333 -1.51 -10.43 17.61
N TYR A 334 -1.25 -11.21 16.56
CA TYR A 334 -1.18 -12.67 16.66
C TYR A 334 0.23 -13.17 17.02
N ASP A 335 0.32 -14.35 17.63
CA ASP A 335 1.60 -14.89 18.13
C ASP A 335 2.58 -15.26 17.04
N ARG A 336 2.07 -15.69 15.88
CA ARG A 336 2.90 -15.94 14.73
C ARG A 336 3.08 -14.66 13.93
N HIS A 337 4.13 -13.90 14.22
CA HIS A 337 4.41 -12.63 13.58
C HIS A 337 5.90 -12.42 13.34
N TRP A 338 6.19 -11.44 12.43
CA TRP A 338 7.51 -11.14 11.93
C TRP A 338 7.75 -9.62 11.87
N PHE A 339 7.08 -8.86 12.77
CA PHE A 339 7.03 -7.40 12.75
C PHE A 339 7.31 -6.86 14.15
N TRP A 340 8.50 -6.25 14.30
CA TRP A 340 8.93 -5.62 15.56
C TRP A 340 9.34 -4.17 15.28
N ASP A 341 9.31 -3.34 16.32
CA ASP A 341 9.83 -1.98 16.21
C ASP A 341 11.33 -1.97 15.91
N LEU A 342 11.73 -1.21 14.90
CA LEU A 342 13.11 -1.17 14.42
C LEU A 342 14.07 -0.61 15.47
N ASN A 343 13.70 0.49 16.14
CA ASN A 343 14.58 1.11 17.15
C ASN A 343 14.62 0.32 18.44
N ASP A 344 13.46 -0.15 18.92
CA ASP A 344 13.37 -0.95 20.14
C ASP A 344 14.13 -2.28 19.99
N TYR A 345 14.13 -2.86 18.78
CA TYR A 345 14.97 -4.01 18.45
C TYR A 345 16.45 -3.71 18.66
N LEU A 346 16.98 -2.64 18.05
CA LEU A 346 18.41 -2.32 18.15
C LEU A 346 18.81 -1.87 19.55
N VAL A 347 17.94 -1.16 20.26
CA VAL A 347 18.16 -0.81 21.67
C VAL A 347 18.24 -2.06 22.57
N ASN A 348 17.40 -3.07 22.33
CA ASN A 348 17.47 -4.33 23.06
C ASN A 348 18.67 -5.20 22.66
N LEU A 349 19.16 -5.08 21.42
CA LEU A 349 20.35 -5.79 20.93
C LEU A 349 21.64 -5.20 21.45
N CYS A 350 21.80 -3.88 21.37
CA CYS A 350 23.10 -3.20 21.56
C CYS A 350 23.15 -2.30 22.80
N GLY A 351 22.00 -2.00 23.40
CA GLY A 351 21.88 -1.00 24.47
C GLY A 351 21.69 0.43 23.92
N ALA A 352 21.06 1.29 24.73
CA ALA A 352 20.63 2.63 24.32
C ALA A 352 21.82 3.56 23.98
N GLU A 353 22.95 3.45 24.68
CA GLU A 353 24.12 4.29 24.45
C GLU A 353 24.75 4.00 23.08
N GLU A 354 24.95 2.73 22.75
CA GLU A 354 25.54 2.33 21.47
C GLU A 354 24.61 2.59 20.27
N THR A 355 23.29 2.51 20.51
CA THR A 355 22.25 2.74 19.49
C THR A 355 21.99 4.24 19.24
N ALA A 356 22.52 5.16 20.03
CA ALA A 356 22.18 6.59 19.98
C ALA A 356 22.35 7.24 18.60
N ALA A 357 23.42 6.91 17.88
CA ALA A 357 23.67 7.45 16.54
C ALA A 357 22.64 6.94 15.51
N PHE A 358 22.26 5.66 15.60
CA PHE A 358 21.20 5.06 14.80
C PHE A 358 19.85 5.70 15.10
N THR A 359 19.49 5.83 16.38
CA THR A 359 18.24 6.47 16.82
C THR A 359 18.12 7.89 16.26
N ALA A 360 19.19 8.69 16.35
CA ALA A 360 19.23 10.06 15.80
C ALA A 360 19.05 10.08 14.27
N ALA A 361 19.66 9.13 13.54
CA ALA A 361 19.47 9.02 12.10
C ALA A 361 18.04 8.61 11.74
N LEU A 362 17.45 7.69 12.50
CA LEU A 362 16.06 7.25 12.30
C LEU A 362 15.06 8.38 12.59
N GLU A 363 15.26 9.15 13.68
CA GLU A 363 14.41 10.31 14.02
C GLU A 363 14.48 11.41 12.93
N LYS A 364 15.61 11.55 12.27
CA LYS A 364 15.73 12.46 11.13
C LYS A 364 15.00 11.95 9.89
N ALA A 365 14.97 10.64 9.67
CA ALA A 365 14.27 10.02 8.56
C ALA A 365 12.75 10.00 8.80
N VAL A 366 12.28 9.71 10.00
CA VAL A 366 10.86 9.66 10.37
C VAL A 366 10.39 11.06 10.73
N THR A 367 9.85 11.79 9.74
CA THR A 367 9.46 13.21 9.89
C THR A 367 8.16 13.41 10.67
N ALA A 368 7.32 12.40 10.72
CA ALA A 368 6.11 12.35 11.56
C ALA A 368 5.80 10.90 11.94
N LYS A 369 5.39 10.67 13.18
CA LYS A 369 4.91 9.38 13.64
C LYS A 369 3.86 9.56 14.73
N TYR A 370 2.78 8.76 14.66
CA TYR A 370 1.67 8.83 15.60
C TYR A 370 1.15 7.43 15.92
N THR A 371 0.74 7.21 17.16
CA THR A 371 0.03 6.02 17.62
C THR A 371 -1.02 6.39 18.64
N THR A 372 -2.14 5.68 18.63
CA THR A 372 -3.16 5.76 19.69
C THR A 372 -2.80 4.93 20.92
N GLY A 373 -1.65 4.27 20.93
CA GLY A 373 -1.21 3.42 22.03
C GLY A 373 -1.79 2.00 21.97
N GLN A 374 -2.60 1.69 20.97
CA GLN A 374 -3.17 0.36 20.76
C GLN A 374 -3.50 0.09 19.29
N ILE A 375 -3.57 -1.17 18.96
CA ILE A 375 -4.23 -1.71 17.76
C ILE A 375 -5.16 -2.81 18.26
N ILE A 376 -6.45 -2.49 18.40
CA ILE A 376 -7.48 -3.38 18.97
C ILE A 376 -7.05 -3.85 20.38
N ASP A 377 -6.60 -5.08 20.53
CA ASP A 377 -6.13 -5.70 21.78
C ASP A 377 -4.59 -5.70 21.94
N LEU A 378 -3.86 -5.25 20.94
CA LEU A 378 -2.40 -5.10 21.00
C LEU A 378 -2.02 -3.73 21.56
N VAL A 379 -1.30 -3.72 22.68
CA VAL A 379 -0.72 -2.48 23.24
C VAL A 379 0.47 -2.04 22.40
N ILE A 380 0.48 -0.78 22.00
CA ILE A 380 1.62 -0.12 21.38
C ILE A 380 2.15 0.93 22.35
N ASP A 381 3.33 0.68 22.91
CA ASP A 381 3.98 1.64 23.78
C ASP A 381 4.46 2.87 22.99
N PRO A 382 3.91 4.06 23.22
CA PRO A 382 4.33 5.26 22.49
C PRO A 382 5.82 5.60 22.67
N ALA A 383 6.43 5.19 23.79
CA ALA A 383 7.86 5.44 24.05
C ALA A 383 8.77 4.52 23.22
N LYS A 384 8.26 3.37 22.78
CA LYS A 384 8.97 2.40 21.94
C LYS A 384 8.65 2.57 20.46
N PHE A 385 7.55 3.24 20.14
CA PHE A 385 7.10 3.41 18.75
C PHE A 385 8.05 4.30 17.96
N SER A 386 8.89 3.70 17.12
CA SER A 386 9.83 4.42 16.26
C SER A 386 9.25 4.87 14.92
N GLY A 387 8.10 4.31 14.52
CA GLY A 387 7.42 4.60 13.25
C GLY A 387 7.66 3.57 12.17
N LEU A 388 8.66 2.71 12.31
CA LEU A 388 8.97 1.64 11.36
C LEU A 388 9.11 0.29 12.06
N GLY A 389 8.54 -0.73 11.41
CA GLY A 389 8.75 -2.13 11.72
C GLY A 389 10.00 -2.69 11.05
N THR A 390 10.40 -3.90 11.47
CA THR A 390 11.45 -4.70 10.86
C THR A 390 11.31 -6.17 11.19
N TYR A 391 12.01 -7.01 10.44
CA TYR A 391 12.23 -8.42 10.74
C TYR A 391 13.32 -8.63 11.79
N ILE A 392 13.12 -9.63 12.63
CA ILE A 392 14.17 -10.18 13.51
C ILE A 392 14.36 -11.66 13.17
N PRO A 393 15.54 -12.09 12.69
CA PRO A 393 15.81 -13.49 12.36
C PRO A 393 15.64 -14.42 13.57
N LYS A 394 15.03 -15.58 13.35
CA LYS A 394 14.88 -16.63 14.38
C LYS A 394 15.62 -17.89 13.93
N PRO A 395 16.28 -18.65 14.87
CA PRO A 395 17.14 -19.80 14.53
C PRO A 395 16.45 -20.89 13.78
N ALA A 396 15.39 -20.98 13.27
CA ALA A 396 14.76 -22.05 12.48
C ALA A 396 14.05 -21.56 11.22
N ASN A 397 14.18 -20.26 10.89
CA ASN A 397 13.39 -19.68 9.81
C ASN A 397 14.20 -19.44 8.52
N THR A 398 14.86 -20.48 8.05
CA THR A 398 15.72 -20.43 6.85
C THR A 398 15.00 -19.93 5.61
N THR A 399 13.68 -20.16 5.49
CA THR A 399 12.88 -19.69 4.34
C THR A 399 12.75 -18.18 4.33
N LEU A 400 12.39 -17.57 5.48
CA LEU A 400 12.30 -16.11 5.57
C LEU A 400 13.67 -15.45 5.49
N ASP A 401 14.70 -16.03 6.14
CA ASP A 401 16.06 -15.52 6.06
C ASP A 401 16.55 -15.49 4.62
N THR A 402 16.34 -16.59 3.87
CA THR A 402 16.69 -16.65 2.44
C THR A 402 15.93 -15.63 1.59
N TYR A 403 14.66 -15.39 1.90
CA TYR A 403 13.88 -14.36 1.21
C TYR A 403 14.36 -12.96 1.56
N TYR A 404 14.68 -12.71 2.83
CA TYR A 404 15.18 -11.44 3.36
C TYR A 404 16.49 -10.98 2.72
N LEU A 405 17.37 -11.92 2.34
CA LEU A 405 18.60 -11.64 1.60
C LEU A 405 18.39 -10.88 0.28
N LYS A 406 17.17 -10.89 -0.27
CA LYS A 406 16.84 -10.20 -1.52
C LYS A 406 16.61 -8.70 -1.32
N TYR A 407 16.31 -8.26 -0.10
CA TYR A 407 16.02 -6.86 0.18
C TYR A 407 17.28 -5.99 0.12
N ASP A 408 17.14 -4.83 -0.50
CA ASP A 408 18.17 -3.79 -0.52
C ASP A 408 18.57 -3.37 0.90
N TRP A 409 17.61 -3.37 1.84
CA TRP A 409 17.89 -3.12 3.26
C TRP A 409 18.92 -4.11 3.80
N ASN A 410 18.70 -5.42 3.64
CA ASN A 410 19.66 -6.40 4.13
C ASN A 410 21.02 -6.31 3.42
N THR A 411 21.01 -6.00 2.11
CA THR A 411 22.26 -5.75 1.36
C THR A 411 23.04 -4.57 1.94
N ALA A 412 22.35 -3.53 2.41
CA ALA A 412 22.97 -2.35 2.98
C ALA A 412 23.48 -2.58 4.41
N VAL A 413 22.72 -3.30 5.25
CA VAL A 413 23.02 -3.45 6.68
C VAL A 413 23.72 -4.76 7.05
N GLU A 414 23.63 -5.77 6.19
CA GLU A 414 24.22 -7.10 6.40
C GLU A 414 23.78 -7.76 7.72
N MET A 415 22.50 -7.62 8.08
CA MET A 415 21.92 -8.26 9.26
C MET A 415 21.97 -9.78 9.14
N ILE A 416 21.58 -10.30 7.99
CA ILE A 416 21.71 -11.71 7.61
C ILE A 416 22.77 -11.83 6.55
N LEU A 417 23.75 -12.72 6.78
CA LEU A 417 24.78 -13.03 5.78
C LEU A 417 24.37 -14.25 4.96
N PRO A 418 24.71 -14.28 3.66
CA PRO A 418 24.59 -15.50 2.88
C PRO A 418 25.37 -16.65 3.53
N ALA A 419 24.85 -17.88 3.40
CA ALA A 419 25.64 -19.04 3.79
C ALA A 419 26.98 -19.03 3.05
N ALA A 420 28.06 -19.31 3.75
CA ALA A 420 29.38 -19.44 3.09
C ALA A 420 29.26 -20.49 1.97
N SER A 421 29.62 -20.11 0.75
CA SER A 421 29.74 -21.09 -0.35
C SER A 421 30.86 -22.07 0.04
N GLU A 422 30.49 -23.34 0.24
CA GLU A 422 31.47 -24.41 0.41
C GLU A 422 32.37 -24.58 -0.84
#